data_562b3eb3b2ff16be588769473ae61d11
#
_entry.id   562b3eb3b2ff16be588769473ae61d11
#
_cell.length_a   1.000
_cell.length_b   1.000
_cell.length_c   1.000
_cell.angle_alpha   90.00
_cell.angle_beta   90.00
_cell.angle_gamma   90.00
#
_symmetry.space_group_name_H-M   'P 1'
#
loop_
_entity.id
_entity.type
_entity.pdbx_description
1 polymer ?
#
loop_
_entity_poly.entity_id
_entity_poly.type
_entity_poly.pdbx_seq_one_letter_code
_entity_poly.pdbx_strand_id
1 'polypeptide(L)'
;MRRSSLGKRLFVSPSCNGFLFPISWFCNEQFLNLEKLRTMFRMSVEIVKHFQARNLSEESQSYIRTHAKRYAFLLEKVSMLAAGLNQRPPITFLDIGPSFFTELLRVSFPQDKIMTLGYDFPESRGGHFPMDTAHDNRQHFHFNLNDAQFPDRYISTPPADIAIMAEVIEHLYTAPTLVLRFVRTLIRSGGFLIVETPNPASLKKRLKLLWGKHPYEMIRENVENPGHFREYTKGELCAIAKSAGFEVSGCELSNYFSHDSSKASILRLLRSHGPSSLRRGITMILRKPV
;
A
#
# COMPACT_ATOMS: atom_id res chain seq x y z
N MET A 1 3.06 49.24 44.17
CA MET A 1 2.40 49.35 42.86
C MET A 1 3.42 49.14 41.74
N ARG A 2 3.39 48.00 41.10
CA ARG A 2 3.77 47.75 39.68
C ARG A 2 3.57 46.26 39.44
N ARG A 3 2.60 45.91 38.58
CA ARG A 3 2.29 44.57 38.10
C ARG A 3 3.30 44.20 37.03
N SER A 4 3.96 43.02 37.15
CA SER A 4 4.76 42.42 36.08
C SER A 4 3.92 41.42 35.32
N SER A 5 3.79 41.62 34.03
CA SER A 5 3.08 40.78 33.07
C SER A 5 3.88 39.52 32.75
N LEU A 6 3.30 38.33 32.94
CA LEU A 6 3.86 37.09 32.43
C LEU A 6 3.65 37.01 30.91
N GLY A 7 4.75 37.05 30.18
CA GLY A 7 4.77 36.80 28.75
C GLY A 7 4.56 35.32 28.43
N LYS A 8 3.48 35.01 27.72
CA LYS A 8 3.26 33.70 27.09
C LYS A 8 4.24 33.53 25.94
N ARG A 9 5.18 32.61 26.05
CA ARG A 9 6.00 32.17 24.93
C ARG A 9 5.17 31.29 24.02
N LEU A 10 4.83 31.80 22.85
CA LEU A 10 4.30 31.04 21.73
C LEU A 10 5.49 30.26 21.11
N PHE A 11 5.41 28.94 21.12
CA PHE A 11 6.27 28.10 20.30
C PHE A 11 5.84 28.25 18.85
N VAL A 12 6.61 28.94 18.07
CA VAL A 12 6.47 29.03 16.61
C VAL A 12 7.14 27.78 16.03
N SER A 13 6.32 26.91 15.43
CA SER A 13 6.77 25.80 14.58
C SER A 13 7.35 26.38 13.27
N PRO A 14 8.46 25.85 12.73
CA PRO A 14 9.01 26.35 11.47
C PRO A 14 8.03 26.08 10.32
N SER A 15 7.67 27.15 9.63
CA SER A 15 6.85 27.18 8.43
C SER A 15 7.52 26.45 7.27
N CYS A 16 6.89 25.38 6.75
CA CYS A 16 7.16 24.87 5.40
C CYS A 16 6.38 25.72 4.39
N ASN A 17 7.04 26.71 3.81
CA ASN A 17 6.55 27.42 2.63
C ASN A 17 7.01 26.67 1.39
N GLY A 18 6.06 26.30 0.52
CA GLY A 18 6.37 25.91 -0.85
C GLY A 18 5.40 24.91 -1.46
N PHE A 19 4.51 25.42 -2.32
CA PHE A 19 3.55 24.73 -3.19
C PHE A 19 2.22 24.29 -2.56
N LEU A 20 1.23 25.15 -2.80
CA LEU A 20 -0.20 24.95 -2.52
C LEU A 20 -0.81 23.89 -3.44
N PHE A 21 -0.74 22.62 -3.03
CA PHE A 21 -1.87 21.73 -3.25
C PHE A 21 -2.86 21.94 -2.09
N PRO A 22 -4.17 21.88 -2.29
CA PRO A 22 -5.10 22.09 -1.19
C PRO A 22 -4.96 20.94 -0.17
N ILE A 23 -4.10 21.16 0.83
CA ILE A 23 -3.84 20.27 1.98
C ILE A 23 -5.13 20.06 2.82
N SER A 24 -6.18 20.82 2.56
CA SER A 24 -7.48 20.71 3.24
C SER A 24 -8.20 19.36 3.09
N TRP A 25 -7.77 18.49 2.16
CA TRP A 25 -8.38 17.18 1.94
C TRP A 25 -7.81 16.07 2.85
N PHE A 26 -6.64 16.28 3.49
CA PHE A 26 -5.98 15.27 4.31
C PHE A 26 -6.17 15.42 5.82
N CYS A 27 -6.71 16.54 6.30
CA CYS A 27 -6.83 16.85 7.73
C CYS A 27 -8.20 16.60 8.36
N ASN A 28 -9.21 16.13 7.62
CA ASN A 28 -10.53 15.89 8.20
C ASN A 28 -10.76 14.39 8.46
N GLU A 29 -10.20 13.88 9.57
CA GLU A 29 -10.35 12.47 10.01
C GLU A 29 -11.79 12.10 10.42
N GLN A 30 -12.76 13.02 10.46
CA GLN A 30 -14.05 12.77 11.12
C GLN A 30 -15.25 12.60 10.19
N PHE A 31 -15.16 12.86 8.90
CA PHE A 31 -16.24 12.57 7.98
C PHE A 31 -15.78 11.55 6.93
N LEU A 32 -15.84 10.26 7.30
CA LEU A 32 -15.95 9.20 6.28
C LEU A 32 -17.22 9.53 5.48
N ASN A 33 -17.03 10.21 4.35
CA ASN A 33 -18.11 10.59 3.47
C ASN A 33 -18.86 9.31 3.07
N LEU A 34 -20.14 9.20 3.46
CA LEU A 34 -20.99 8.05 3.16
C LEU A 34 -20.99 7.73 1.66
N GLU A 35 -20.82 8.74 0.84
CA GLU A 35 -20.70 8.63 -0.61
C GLU A 35 -19.40 7.91 -1.02
N LYS A 36 -18.30 8.23 -0.38
CA LYS A 36 -17.01 7.53 -0.60
C LYS A 36 -17.12 6.05 -0.21
N LEU A 37 -17.75 5.74 0.92
CA LEU A 37 -17.98 4.36 1.34
C LEU A 37 -18.90 3.61 0.37
N ARG A 38 -19.94 4.25 -0.16
CA ARG A 38 -20.83 3.68 -1.16
C ARG A 38 -20.09 3.41 -2.47
N THR A 39 -19.26 4.34 -2.91
CA THR A 39 -18.45 4.20 -4.13
C THR A 39 -17.45 3.03 -4.00
N MET A 40 -16.72 2.98 -2.89
CA MET A 40 -15.80 1.86 -2.61
C MET A 40 -16.53 0.51 -2.52
N PHE A 41 -17.71 0.49 -1.90
CA PHE A 41 -18.51 -0.73 -1.83
C PHE A 41 -18.96 -1.18 -3.22
N ARG A 42 -19.50 -0.30 -4.05
CA ARG A 42 -19.88 -0.61 -5.45
C ARG A 42 -18.67 -1.12 -6.23
N MET A 43 -17.54 -0.43 -6.16
CA MET A 43 -16.30 -0.85 -6.83
C MET A 43 -15.86 -2.25 -6.37
N SER A 44 -15.92 -2.55 -5.07
CA SER A 44 -15.56 -3.88 -4.56
C SER A 44 -16.49 -4.99 -5.08
N VAL A 45 -17.76 -4.70 -5.27
CA VAL A 45 -18.73 -5.64 -5.88
C VAL A 45 -18.39 -5.88 -7.35
N GLU A 46 -18.09 -4.82 -8.10
CA GLU A 46 -17.73 -4.95 -9.52
C GLU A 46 -16.41 -5.71 -9.71
N ILE A 47 -15.43 -5.52 -8.82
CA ILE A 47 -14.18 -6.32 -8.80
C ILE A 47 -14.49 -7.80 -8.63
N VAL A 48 -15.35 -8.17 -7.68
CA VAL A 48 -15.73 -9.58 -7.47
C VAL A 48 -16.41 -10.14 -8.72
N LYS A 49 -17.36 -9.42 -9.32
CA LYS A 49 -18.04 -9.84 -10.55
C LYS A 49 -17.08 -10.03 -11.72
N HIS A 50 -16.12 -9.10 -11.89
CA HIS A 50 -15.12 -9.18 -12.94
C HIS A 50 -14.35 -10.50 -12.88
N PHE A 51 -13.91 -10.89 -11.70
CA PHE A 51 -13.17 -12.16 -11.54
C PHE A 51 -14.07 -13.40 -11.48
N GLN A 52 -15.34 -13.29 -11.08
CA GLN A 52 -16.29 -14.40 -11.15
C GLN A 52 -16.57 -14.83 -12.59
N ALA A 53 -16.49 -13.90 -13.55
CA ALA A 53 -16.63 -14.22 -14.97
C ALA A 53 -15.42 -15.00 -15.54
N ARG A 54 -14.35 -15.18 -14.75
CA ARG A 54 -13.14 -15.89 -15.13
C ARG A 54 -13.13 -17.30 -14.53
N ASN A 55 -12.52 -18.24 -15.25
CA ASN A 55 -12.36 -19.62 -14.80
C ASN A 55 -11.20 -19.73 -13.80
N LEU A 56 -11.37 -19.17 -12.59
CA LEU A 56 -10.41 -19.21 -11.50
C LEU A 56 -10.76 -20.29 -10.49
N SER A 57 -9.76 -20.83 -9.79
CA SER A 57 -9.95 -21.77 -8.70
C SER A 57 -10.82 -21.18 -7.59
N GLU A 58 -11.52 -22.02 -6.81
CA GLU A 58 -12.32 -21.56 -5.67
C GLU A 58 -11.47 -20.83 -4.61
N GLU A 59 -10.20 -21.23 -4.43
CA GLU A 59 -9.25 -20.55 -3.55
C GLU A 59 -9.00 -19.11 -4.04
N SER A 60 -8.71 -18.92 -5.33
CA SER A 60 -8.53 -17.62 -5.95
C SER A 60 -9.78 -16.75 -5.84
N GLN A 61 -10.96 -17.32 -6.10
CA GLN A 61 -12.24 -16.63 -5.94
C GLN A 61 -12.48 -16.19 -4.49
N SER A 62 -12.15 -17.06 -3.51
CA SER A 62 -12.27 -16.75 -2.08
C SER A 62 -11.29 -15.64 -1.68
N TYR A 63 -10.05 -15.69 -2.18
CA TYR A 63 -9.05 -14.66 -1.97
C TYR A 63 -9.53 -13.31 -2.50
N ILE A 64 -10.05 -13.26 -3.73
CA ILE A 64 -10.57 -12.03 -4.35
C ILE A 64 -11.73 -11.47 -3.53
N ARG A 65 -12.71 -12.28 -3.12
CA ARG A 65 -13.83 -11.85 -2.27
C ARG A 65 -13.33 -11.20 -0.97
N THR A 66 -12.29 -11.76 -0.38
CA THR A 66 -11.67 -11.24 0.84
C THR A 66 -10.99 -9.89 0.63
N HIS A 67 -10.29 -9.75 -0.50
CA HIS A 67 -9.43 -8.59 -0.76
C HIS A 67 -10.08 -7.51 -1.65
N ALA A 68 -11.30 -7.72 -2.17
CA ALA A 68 -11.95 -6.79 -3.09
C ALA A 68 -12.06 -5.35 -2.56
N LYS A 69 -12.33 -5.16 -1.25
CA LYS A 69 -12.37 -3.83 -0.62
C LYS A 69 -10.99 -3.17 -0.59
N ARG A 70 -9.94 -3.95 -0.36
CA ARG A 70 -8.55 -3.48 -0.40
C ARG A 70 -8.19 -3.04 -1.81
N TYR A 71 -8.51 -3.85 -2.79
CA TYR A 71 -8.29 -3.53 -4.20
C TYR A 71 -9.04 -2.26 -4.64
N ALA A 72 -10.31 -2.12 -4.25
CA ALA A 72 -11.08 -0.92 -4.53
C ALA A 72 -10.44 0.34 -3.90
N PHE A 73 -9.99 0.24 -2.66
CA PHE A 73 -9.30 1.32 -1.96
C PHE A 73 -7.97 1.69 -2.64
N LEU A 74 -7.16 0.69 -2.98
CA LEU A 74 -5.88 0.91 -3.63
C LEU A 74 -6.05 1.53 -5.03
N LEU A 75 -7.04 1.03 -5.80
CA LEU A 75 -7.37 1.57 -7.13
C LEU A 75 -7.83 3.03 -7.05
N GLU A 76 -8.60 3.40 -6.02
CA GLU A 76 -8.96 4.80 -5.75
C GLU A 76 -7.71 5.68 -5.57
N LYS A 77 -6.73 5.21 -4.76
CA LYS A 77 -5.48 5.96 -4.54
C LYS A 77 -4.65 6.10 -5.80
N VAL A 78 -4.53 5.04 -6.58
CA VAL A 78 -3.83 5.06 -7.87
C VAL A 78 -4.51 6.05 -8.82
N SER A 79 -5.85 5.98 -8.95
CA SER A 79 -6.62 6.88 -9.82
C SER A 79 -6.48 8.35 -9.41
N MET A 80 -6.47 8.65 -8.11
CA MET A 80 -6.25 10.01 -7.61
C MET A 80 -4.86 10.53 -7.98
N LEU A 81 -3.82 9.71 -7.83
CA LEU A 81 -2.45 10.10 -8.20
C LEU A 81 -2.32 10.28 -9.71
N ALA A 82 -2.86 9.37 -10.50
CA ALA A 82 -2.84 9.44 -11.96
C ALA A 82 -3.52 10.72 -12.47
N ALA A 83 -4.70 11.07 -11.92
CA ALA A 83 -5.40 12.30 -12.26
C ALA A 83 -4.64 13.58 -11.83
N GLY A 84 -3.83 13.49 -10.78
CA GLY A 84 -2.98 14.60 -10.30
C GLY A 84 -1.67 14.78 -11.08
N LEU A 85 -1.28 13.81 -11.92
CA LEU A 85 -0.15 13.96 -12.82
C LEU A 85 -0.58 14.84 -14.00
N ASN A 86 0.00 16.05 -14.10
CA ASN A 86 -0.23 16.98 -15.24
C ASN A 86 0.39 16.47 -16.55
N GLN A 87 0.40 15.17 -16.75
CA GLN A 87 0.98 14.52 -17.92
C GLN A 87 -0.13 14.04 -18.87
N ARG A 88 0.18 14.07 -20.16
CA ARG A 88 -0.65 13.39 -21.16
C ARG A 88 -0.32 11.90 -21.14
N PRO A 89 -1.32 11.00 -21.26
CA PRO A 89 -1.06 9.56 -21.42
C PRO A 89 -0.05 9.28 -22.54
N PRO A 90 0.71 8.18 -22.45
CA PRO A 90 0.57 7.09 -21.46
C PRO A 90 1.31 7.36 -20.14
N ILE A 91 0.64 7.13 -19.01
CA ILE A 91 1.26 7.03 -17.69
C ILE A 91 1.93 5.66 -17.56
N THR A 92 3.10 5.61 -16.93
CA THR A 92 3.80 4.37 -16.69
C THR A 92 3.64 3.93 -15.24
N PHE A 93 2.97 2.81 -15.03
CA PHE A 93 2.82 2.16 -13.74
C PHE A 93 3.84 1.03 -13.57
N LEU A 94 4.31 0.80 -12.35
CA LEU A 94 5.13 -0.35 -11.97
C LEU A 94 4.48 -1.06 -10.78
N ASP A 95 3.89 -2.24 -11.00
CA ASP A 95 3.33 -3.07 -9.94
C ASP A 95 4.40 -4.05 -9.42
N ILE A 96 4.79 -3.85 -8.16
CA ILE A 96 5.85 -4.62 -7.49
C ILE A 96 5.19 -5.71 -6.64
N GLY A 97 5.46 -6.97 -6.97
CA GLY A 97 4.75 -8.13 -6.44
C GLY A 97 3.40 -8.30 -7.16
N PRO A 98 3.41 -8.63 -8.47
CA PRO A 98 2.19 -8.72 -9.28
C PRO A 98 1.17 -9.69 -8.68
N SER A 99 -0.10 -9.33 -8.77
CA SER A 99 -1.23 -10.06 -8.21
C SER A 99 -2.49 -9.82 -9.05
N PHE A 100 -3.67 -10.23 -8.56
CA PHE A 100 -4.95 -9.86 -9.17
C PHE A 100 -5.14 -8.34 -9.32
N PHE A 101 -4.44 -7.54 -8.52
CA PHE A 101 -4.44 -6.08 -8.64
C PHE A 101 -3.81 -5.60 -9.95
N THR A 102 -2.79 -6.28 -10.44
CA THR A 102 -2.16 -5.99 -11.75
C THR A 102 -3.17 -6.00 -12.88
N GLU A 103 -4.10 -6.97 -12.86
CA GLU A 103 -5.15 -7.05 -13.86
C GLU A 103 -6.14 -5.88 -13.73
N LEU A 104 -6.51 -5.52 -12.51
CA LEU A 104 -7.37 -4.37 -12.27
C LEU A 104 -6.75 -3.07 -12.76
N LEU A 105 -5.43 -2.90 -12.61
CA LEU A 105 -4.71 -1.77 -13.22
C LEU A 105 -4.85 -1.76 -14.73
N ARG A 106 -4.63 -2.90 -15.40
CA ARG A 106 -4.73 -3.01 -16.86
C ARG A 106 -6.13 -2.70 -17.38
N VAL A 107 -7.16 -3.18 -16.69
CA VAL A 107 -8.55 -2.90 -17.04
C VAL A 107 -8.93 -1.44 -16.79
N SER A 108 -8.41 -0.84 -15.72
CA SER A 108 -8.74 0.53 -15.32
C SER A 108 -7.95 1.58 -16.10
N PHE A 109 -6.79 1.23 -16.62
CA PHE A 109 -5.87 2.12 -17.33
C PHE A 109 -5.46 1.52 -18.69
N PRO A 110 -6.41 1.29 -19.62
CA PRO A 110 -6.14 0.54 -20.86
C PRO A 110 -5.24 1.27 -21.85
N GLN A 111 -5.07 2.59 -21.71
CA GLN A 111 -4.21 3.41 -22.57
C GLN A 111 -2.82 3.65 -21.96
N ASP A 112 -2.60 3.15 -20.75
CA ASP A 112 -1.38 3.38 -19.99
C ASP A 112 -0.48 2.14 -19.99
N LYS A 113 0.78 2.34 -19.63
CA LYS A 113 1.77 1.28 -19.60
C LYS A 113 1.84 0.64 -18.20
N ILE A 114 1.49 -0.64 -18.10
CA ILE A 114 1.55 -1.39 -16.83
C ILE A 114 2.73 -2.37 -16.90
N MET A 115 3.80 -2.04 -16.18
CA MET A 115 4.96 -2.91 -15.98
C MET A 115 4.81 -3.64 -14.63
N THR A 116 5.46 -4.79 -14.52
CA THR A 116 5.51 -5.57 -13.28
C THR A 116 6.95 -5.90 -12.88
N LEU A 117 7.20 -6.02 -11.57
CA LEU A 117 8.49 -6.42 -11.03
C LEU A 117 8.28 -7.45 -9.91
N GLY A 118 9.03 -8.53 -9.93
CA GLY A 118 8.99 -9.58 -8.93
C GLY A 118 9.65 -10.86 -9.38
N TYR A 119 9.30 -11.96 -8.73
CA TYR A 119 9.70 -13.27 -9.19
C TYR A 119 8.85 -13.77 -10.34
N ASP A 120 9.40 -14.62 -11.20
CA ASP A 120 8.61 -15.49 -12.06
C ASP A 120 8.10 -16.64 -11.20
N PHE A 121 6.89 -16.51 -10.68
CA PHE A 121 6.27 -17.58 -9.93
C PHE A 121 5.51 -18.52 -10.85
N PRO A 122 5.83 -19.82 -10.88
CA PRO A 122 4.85 -20.83 -11.22
C PRO A 122 3.70 -20.73 -10.19
N GLU A 123 2.49 -21.10 -10.59
CA GLU A 123 1.26 -21.07 -9.75
C GLU A 123 1.45 -21.74 -8.38
N SER A 124 2.39 -22.69 -8.26
CA SER A 124 2.74 -23.42 -7.04
C SER A 124 3.37 -22.57 -5.94
N ARG A 125 3.79 -21.32 -6.19
CA ARG A 125 4.54 -20.50 -5.23
C ARG A 125 3.72 -19.44 -4.52
N GLY A 126 2.41 -19.64 -4.34
CA GLY A 126 1.55 -18.72 -3.60
C GLY A 126 1.29 -17.40 -4.31
N GLY A 127 1.73 -17.25 -5.55
CA GLY A 127 1.28 -16.21 -6.45
C GLY A 127 -0.13 -16.54 -6.92
N HIS A 128 -1.13 -15.86 -6.42
CA HIS A 128 -2.53 -16.02 -6.85
C HIS A 128 -2.79 -15.43 -8.24
N PHE A 129 -1.77 -15.39 -9.11
CA PHE A 129 -1.90 -14.80 -10.43
C PHE A 129 -1.28 -15.72 -11.48
N PRO A 130 -2.09 -16.34 -12.36
CA PRO A 130 -1.57 -16.93 -13.57
C PRO A 130 -0.99 -15.79 -14.41
N MET A 131 0.34 -15.73 -14.47
CA MET A 131 1.01 -14.83 -15.37
C MET A 131 0.81 -15.38 -16.78
N ASP A 132 -0.26 -14.97 -17.43
CA ASP A 132 -0.41 -15.17 -18.87
C ASP A 132 0.57 -14.21 -19.57
N THR A 133 1.81 -14.64 -19.61
CA THR A 133 2.91 -13.91 -20.24
C THR A 133 2.82 -13.94 -21.77
N ALA A 134 1.87 -14.69 -22.34
CA ALA A 134 1.79 -14.98 -23.77
C ALA A 134 1.14 -13.87 -24.59
N HIS A 135 0.46 -12.91 -23.98
CA HIS A 135 -0.25 -11.87 -24.72
C HIS A 135 0.16 -10.47 -24.32
N ASP A 136 0.70 -9.76 -25.26
CA ASP A 136 0.97 -8.32 -25.34
C ASP A 136 2.20 -7.79 -24.58
N ASN A 137 2.80 -6.75 -25.11
CA ASN A 137 3.67 -5.65 -24.62
C ASN A 137 3.84 -5.50 -23.09
N ARG A 138 3.59 -6.54 -22.32
CA ARG A 138 3.62 -6.61 -20.86
C ARG A 138 5.04 -6.81 -20.42
N GLN A 139 5.69 -5.74 -20.03
CA GLN A 139 7.06 -5.84 -19.51
C GLN A 139 7.01 -6.35 -18.07
N HIS A 140 7.47 -7.58 -17.86
CA HIS A 140 7.81 -8.10 -16.54
C HIS A 140 9.32 -8.04 -16.32
N PHE A 141 9.73 -7.55 -15.15
CA PHE A 141 11.12 -7.47 -14.74
C PHE A 141 11.34 -8.45 -13.59
N HIS A 142 12.19 -9.44 -13.84
CA HIS A 142 12.55 -10.41 -12.82
C HIS A 142 13.57 -9.81 -11.84
N PHE A 143 13.21 -9.69 -10.57
CA PHE A 143 14.11 -9.24 -9.51
C PHE A 143 13.64 -9.71 -8.14
N ASN A 144 14.56 -10.30 -7.37
CA ASN A 144 14.35 -10.60 -5.97
C ASN A 144 14.57 -9.34 -5.11
N LEU A 145 13.54 -8.77 -4.53
CA LEU A 145 13.65 -7.57 -3.70
C LEU A 145 14.59 -7.75 -2.49
N ASN A 146 14.84 -8.98 -2.03
CA ASN A 146 15.85 -9.24 -1.01
C ASN A 146 17.28 -9.00 -1.51
N ASP A 147 17.50 -9.02 -2.82
CA ASP A 147 18.80 -8.68 -3.43
C ASP A 147 19.05 -7.16 -3.50
N ALA A 148 18.09 -6.34 -3.07
CA ALA A 148 18.27 -4.89 -2.94
C ALA A 148 19.38 -4.49 -1.94
N GLN A 149 19.92 -5.44 -1.18
CA GLN A 149 21.13 -5.25 -0.36
C GLN A 149 22.43 -5.20 -1.20
N PHE A 150 22.38 -5.60 -2.48
CA PHE A 150 23.51 -5.66 -3.40
C PHE A 150 23.33 -4.68 -4.55
N PRO A 151 23.87 -3.44 -4.47
CA PRO A 151 23.68 -2.42 -5.51
C PRO A 151 24.20 -2.83 -6.90
N ASP A 152 25.20 -3.69 -6.97
CA ASP A 152 25.75 -4.27 -8.19
C ASP A 152 24.77 -5.19 -8.94
N ARG A 153 23.73 -5.66 -8.26
CA ARG A 153 22.65 -6.48 -8.85
C ARG A 153 21.44 -5.69 -9.29
N TYR A 154 21.45 -4.38 -9.10
CA TYR A 154 20.28 -3.56 -9.46
C TYR A 154 19.99 -3.66 -10.95
N ILE A 155 18.72 -3.90 -11.26
CA ILE A 155 18.21 -3.87 -12.62
C ILE A 155 17.72 -2.47 -12.99
N SER A 156 17.65 -2.19 -14.28
CA SER A 156 17.09 -0.96 -14.83
C SER A 156 15.75 -1.26 -15.51
N THR A 157 14.78 -0.39 -15.30
CA THR A 157 13.49 -0.40 -15.99
C THR A 157 13.22 0.97 -16.58
N PRO A 158 12.32 1.10 -17.56
CA PRO A 158 11.78 2.42 -17.89
C PRO A 158 11.23 3.09 -16.61
N PRO A 159 11.51 4.40 -16.40
CA PRO A 159 11.09 5.06 -15.18
C PRO A 159 9.57 5.07 -15.02
N ALA A 160 9.08 4.63 -13.87
CA ALA A 160 7.67 4.66 -13.55
C ALA A 160 7.21 6.04 -13.05
N ASP A 161 6.01 6.44 -13.43
CA ASP A 161 5.31 7.60 -12.87
C ASP A 161 4.74 7.26 -11.50
N ILE A 162 4.14 6.09 -11.38
CA ILE A 162 3.55 5.56 -10.15
C ILE A 162 3.99 4.11 -9.99
N ALA A 163 4.71 3.81 -8.90
CA ALA A 163 4.99 2.45 -8.47
C ALA A 163 4.02 2.05 -7.34
N ILE A 164 3.64 0.77 -7.31
CA ILE A 164 2.76 0.19 -6.29
C ILE A 164 3.49 -1.00 -5.67
N MET A 165 3.56 -1.06 -4.36
CA MET A 165 4.12 -2.18 -3.58
C MET A 165 3.13 -2.50 -2.46
N ALA A 166 2.18 -3.40 -2.76
CA ALA A 166 1.06 -3.72 -1.88
C ALA A 166 1.19 -5.13 -1.32
N GLU A 167 1.25 -5.26 0.00
CA GLU A 167 1.41 -6.54 0.74
C GLU A 167 2.69 -7.29 0.29
N VAL A 168 3.81 -6.57 0.24
CA VAL A 168 5.11 -7.10 -0.20
C VAL A 168 6.19 -6.89 0.86
N ILE A 169 6.28 -5.67 1.43
CA ILE A 169 7.40 -5.29 2.30
C ILE A 169 7.52 -6.15 3.56
N GLU A 170 6.41 -6.68 4.06
CA GLU A 170 6.37 -7.58 5.22
C GLU A 170 6.91 -8.98 4.95
N HIS A 171 6.98 -9.37 3.67
CA HIS A 171 7.50 -10.66 3.21
C HIS A 171 9.01 -10.64 2.93
N LEU A 172 9.65 -9.49 3.13
CA LEU A 172 11.08 -9.33 2.85
C LEU A 172 11.89 -9.47 4.14
N TYR A 173 13.00 -10.20 4.03
CA TYR A 173 13.97 -10.33 5.13
C TYR A 173 15.13 -9.32 5.03
N THR A 174 15.26 -8.64 3.89
CA THR A 174 16.22 -7.55 3.69
C THR A 174 15.73 -6.26 4.34
N ALA A 175 16.65 -5.42 4.79
CA ALA A 175 16.35 -4.13 5.40
C ALA A 175 15.48 -3.27 4.47
N PRO A 176 14.29 -2.81 4.93
CA PRO A 176 13.31 -2.14 4.07
C PRO A 176 13.84 -0.82 3.49
N THR A 177 14.78 -0.15 4.16
CA THR A 177 15.43 1.05 3.64
C THR A 177 16.22 0.76 2.36
N LEU A 178 16.90 -0.40 2.27
CA LEU A 178 17.62 -0.81 1.06
C LEU A 178 16.65 -1.10 -0.08
N VAL A 179 15.55 -1.79 0.23
CA VAL A 179 14.48 -2.07 -0.75
C VAL A 179 13.90 -0.77 -1.29
N LEU A 180 13.55 0.18 -0.43
CA LEU A 180 12.99 1.46 -0.87
C LEU A 180 14.02 2.30 -1.65
N ARG A 181 15.32 2.24 -1.33
CA ARG A 181 16.37 2.89 -2.12
C ARG A 181 16.45 2.30 -3.53
N PHE A 182 16.40 0.98 -3.66
CA PHE A 182 16.33 0.32 -4.96
C PHE A 182 15.07 0.75 -5.73
N VAL A 183 13.88 0.62 -5.13
CA VAL A 183 12.61 1.01 -5.78
C VAL A 183 12.62 2.48 -6.20
N ARG A 184 13.26 3.36 -5.42
CA ARG A 184 13.42 4.77 -5.78
C ARG A 184 14.20 4.98 -7.09
N THR A 185 15.12 4.08 -7.45
CA THR A 185 15.84 4.17 -8.74
C THR A 185 14.93 3.91 -9.94
N LEU A 186 13.86 3.13 -9.74
CA LEU A 186 12.92 2.73 -10.79
C LEU A 186 11.81 3.77 -11.05
N ILE A 187 11.72 4.81 -10.21
CA ILE A 187 10.70 5.85 -10.27
C ILE A 187 11.33 7.14 -10.82
N ARG A 188 10.62 7.84 -11.70
CA ARG A 188 11.09 9.14 -12.21
C ARG A 188 11.11 10.20 -11.10
N SER A 189 11.88 11.27 -11.29
CA SER A 189 11.81 12.46 -10.43
C SER A 189 10.38 13.03 -10.41
N GLY A 190 9.88 13.36 -9.22
CA GLY A 190 8.50 13.79 -9.00
C GLY A 190 7.44 12.68 -9.03
N GLY A 191 7.82 11.43 -9.35
CA GLY A 191 6.93 10.28 -9.35
C GLY A 191 6.60 9.75 -7.95
N PHE A 192 5.70 8.78 -7.87
CA PHE A 192 5.12 8.29 -6.62
C PHE A 192 5.36 6.79 -6.40
N LEU A 193 5.44 6.41 -5.12
CA LEU A 193 5.35 5.02 -4.66
C LEU A 193 4.20 4.90 -3.66
N ILE A 194 3.29 3.96 -3.91
CA ILE A 194 2.29 3.54 -2.92
C ILE A 194 2.82 2.29 -2.23
N VAL A 195 2.95 2.34 -0.90
CA VAL A 195 3.26 1.18 -0.07
C VAL A 195 2.03 0.82 0.75
N GLU A 196 1.56 -0.41 0.63
CA GLU A 196 0.47 -0.95 1.43
C GLU A 196 0.96 -2.18 2.19
N THR A 197 0.62 -2.28 3.50
CA THR A 197 1.08 -3.37 4.38
C THR A 197 0.17 -3.50 5.60
N PRO A 198 0.11 -4.66 6.27
CA PRO A 198 -0.63 -4.83 7.51
C PRO A 198 -0.10 -3.93 8.63
N ASN A 199 -1.02 -3.47 9.50
CA ASN A 199 -0.65 -2.70 10.68
C ASN A 199 -0.35 -3.62 11.88
N PRO A 200 0.91 -3.67 12.38
CA PRO A 200 1.29 -4.45 13.57
C PRO A 200 0.62 -3.94 14.85
N ALA A 201 0.25 -2.66 14.89
CA ALA A 201 -0.38 -2.02 16.05
C ALA A 201 -1.93 -2.05 16.00
N SER A 202 -2.53 -2.88 15.12
CA SER A 202 -3.99 -3.00 15.03
C SER A 202 -4.63 -3.53 16.31
N LEU A 203 -5.91 -3.19 16.55
CA LEU A 203 -6.63 -3.60 17.78
C LEU A 203 -6.53 -5.10 18.05
N LYS A 204 -6.74 -5.96 17.03
CA LYS A 204 -6.66 -7.41 17.18
C LYS A 204 -5.28 -7.86 17.68
N LYS A 205 -4.20 -7.26 17.16
CA LYS A 205 -2.82 -7.61 17.51
C LYS A 205 -2.47 -7.13 18.92
N ARG A 206 -2.92 -5.92 19.31
CA ARG A 206 -2.76 -5.43 20.68
C ARG A 206 -3.48 -6.32 21.70
N LEU A 207 -4.71 -6.76 21.39
CA LEU A 207 -5.44 -7.69 22.25
C LEU A 207 -4.73 -9.03 22.37
N LYS A 208 -4.19 -9.59 21.27
CA LYS A 208 -3.37 -10.82 21.36
C LYS A 208 -2.21 -10.67 22.35
N LEU A 209 -1.47 -9.55 22.28
CA LEU A 209 -0.37 -9.25 23.21
C LEU A 209 -0.84 -9.13 24.66
N LEU A 210 -1.96 -8.47 24.92
CA LEU A 210 -2.54 -8.38 26.28
C LEU A 210 -2.85 -9.75 26.89
N TRP A 211 -3.19 -10.74 26.06
CA TRP A 211 -3.41 -12.12 26.48
C TRP A 211 -2.16 -12.99 26.39
N GLY A 212 -0.96 -12.41 26.32
CA GLY A 212 0.30 -13.13 26.23
C GLY A 212 0.48 -13.94 24.94
N LYS A 213 -0.31 -13.65 23.89
CA LYS A 213 -0.22 -14.33 22.60
C LYS A 213 0.58 -13.49 21.60
N HIS A 214 1.48 -14.14 20.87
CA HIS A 214 2.22 -13.47 19.81
C HIS A 214 1.25 -12.90 18.75
N PRO A 215 1.41 -11.65 18.29
CA PRO A 215 0.47 -11.01 17.37
C PRO A 215 0.58 -11.53 15.94
N TYR A 216 1.76 -11.98 15.52
CA TYR A 216 2.03 -12.48 14.19
C TYR A 216 1.86 -14.00 14.10
N GLU A 217 1.78 -14.49 12.88
CA GLU A 217 1.86 -15.92 12.59
C GLU A 217 3.31 -16.41 12.74
N MET A 218 3.47 -17.70 13.02
CA MET A 218 4.77 -18.33 12.92
C MET A 218 5.26 -18.32 11.48
N ILE A 219 6.57 -18.15 11.28
CA ILE A 219 7.19 -18.37 9.98
C ILE A 219 6.93 -19.83 9.60
N ARG A 220 6.39 -20.04 8.40
CA ARG A 220 6.00 -21.36 7.92
C ARG A 220 7.23 -22.12 7.41
N GLU A 221 7.24 -23.43 7.59
CA GLU A 221 8.22 -24.35 6.99
C GLU A 221 7.97 -24.52 5.48
N ASN A 222 7.68 -23.42 4.80
CA ASN A 222 7.43 -23.35 3.37
C ASN A 222 8.30 -22.25 2.78
N VAL A 223 9.35 -22.63 2.06
CA VAL A 223 10.32 -21.69 1.47
C VAL A 223 9.66 -20.76 0.46
N GLU A 224 8.60 -21.21 -0.19
CA GLU A 224 7.89 -20.44 -1.22
C GLU A 224 6.90 -19.42 -0.62
N ASN A 225 6.35 -19.73 0.56
CA ASN A 225 5.44 -18.84 1.28
C ASN A 225 5.70 -18.88 2.79
N PRO A 226 6.81 -18.32 3.25
CA PRO A 226 7.17 -18.33 4.67
C PRO A 226 6.24 -17.47 5.55
N GLY A 227 5.40 -16.63 4.95
CA GLY A 227 4.56 -15.66 5.66
C GLY A 227 5.27 -14.33 5.88
N HIS A 228 4.87 -13.60 6.92
CA HIS A 228 5.45 -12.29 7.22
C HIS A 228 6.72 -12.43 8.07
N PHE A 229 7.84 -11.90 7.58
CA PHE A 229 9.05 -11.79 8.38
C PHE A 229 8.93 -10.65 9.40
N ARG A 230 8.43 -9.49 8.95
CA ARG A 230 8.22 -8.34 9.83
C ARG A 230 7.16 -7.39 9.28
N GLU A 231 6.23 -7.00 10.12
CA GLU A 231 5.33 -5.89 9.85
C GLU A 231 5.89 -4.59 10.48
N TYR A 232 5.55 -3.46 9.88
CA TYR A 232 6.08 -2.13 10.25
C TYR A 232 4.95 -1.21 10.68
N THR A 233 5.18 -0.45 11.75
CA THR A 233 4.27 0.62 12.18
C THR A 233 4.33 1.83 11.23
N LYS A 234 3.30 2.68 11.29
CA LYS A 234 3.29 3.97 10.55
C LYS A 234 4.58 4.78 10.80
N GLY A 235 5.01 4.87 12.07
CA GLY A 235 6.21 5.63 12.45
C GLY A 235 7.48 5.07 11.84
N GLU A 236 7.66 3.74 11.90
CA GLU A 236 8.80 3.05 11.28
C GLU A 236 8.81 3.26 9.77
N LEU A 237 7.67 3.06 9.09
CA LEU A 237 7.58 3.26 7.63
C LEU A 237 7.90 4.70 7.23
N CYS A 238 7.45 5.71 8.01
CA CYS A 238 7.81 7.10 7.76
C CYS A 238 9.33 7.34 7.89
N ALA A 239 9.96 6.77 8.91
CA ALA A 239 11.41 6.89 9.12
C ALA A 239 12.20 6.17 8.00
N ILE A 240 11.78 4.96 7.64
CA ILE A 240 12.36 4.15 6.55
C ILE A 240 12.28 4.90 5.22
N ALA A 241 11.10 5.44 4.88
CA ALA A 241 10.87 6.17 3.64
C ALA A 241 11.77 7.42 3.53
N LYS A 242 11.86 8.21 4.61
CA LYS A 242 12.75 9.39 4.68
C LYS A 242 14.21 8.99 4.54
N SER A 243 14.65 7.94 5.22
CA SER A 243 16.02 7.41 5.11
C SER A 243 16.35 6.86 3.72
N ALA A 244 15.35 6.43 2.97
CA ALA A 244 15.48 6.01 1.57
C ALA A 244 15.43 7.19 0.58
N GLY A 245 15.23 8.42 1.04
CA GLY A 245 15.20 9.63 0.22
C GLY A 245 13.83 9.93 -0.42
N PHE A 246 12.75 9.42 0.15
CA PHE A 246 11.39 9.78 -0.23
C PHE A 246 10.82 10.87 0.69
N GLU A 247 9.92 11.68 0.13
CA GLU A 247 8.99 12.53 0.88
C GLU A 247 7.70 11.75 1.16
N VAL A 248 7.20 11.83 2.40
CA VAL A 248 5.91 11.24 2.74
C VAL A 248 4.79 12.21 2.38
N SER A 249 4.10 11.96 1.27
CA SER A 249 2.99 12.79 0.79
C SER A 249 1.67 12.47 1.46
N GLY A 250 1.50 11.24 1.96
CA GLY A 250 0.29 10.83 2.67
C GLY A 250 0.47 9.50 3.39
N CYS A 251 -0.32 9.30 4.45
CA CYS A 251 -0.39 8.02 5.15
C CYS A 251 -1.78 7.83 5.74
N GLU A 252 -2.46 6.80 5.32
CA GLU A 252 -3.80 6.43 5.77
C GLU A 252 -3.78 5.07 6.43
N LEU A 253 -4.46 4.95 7.59
CA LEU A 253 -4.75 3.68 8.23
C LEU A 253 -6.21 3.32 7.99
N SER A 254 -6.47 2.14 7.42
CA SER A 254 -7.80 1.75 6.95
C SER A 254 -8.17 0.31 7.33
N ASN A 255 -9.49 0.04 7.36
CA ASN A 255 -10.06 -1.29 7.64
C ASN A 255 -10.59 -1.93 6.36
N TYR A 256 -9.76 -2.08 5.35
CA TYR A 256 -10.17 -2.69 4.08
C TYR A 256 -10.14 -4.22 4.07
N PHE A 257 -9.58 -4.86 5.07
CA PHE A 257 -9.66 -6.33 5.20
C PHE A 257 -11.01 -6.75 5.78
N SER A 258 -11.78 -7.50 5.01
CA SER A 258 -13.20 -7.81 5.31
C SER A 258 -13.43 -9.04 6.19
N HIS A 259 -12.39 -9.69 6.73
CA HIS A 259 -12.55 -10.81 7.66
C HIS A 259 -13.13 -10.37 9.01
N ASP A 260 -14.37 -9.96 9.03
CA ASP A 260 -15.15 -9.81 10.25
C ASP A 260 -16.23 -10.90 10.30
N SER A 261 -15.88 -12.04 10.89
CA SER A 261 -16.87 -12.90 11.48
C SER A 261 -17.66 -12.09 12.52
N SER A 262 -18.94 -12.03 12.34
CA SER A 262 -19.92 -11.11 12.92
C SER A 262 -20.05 -11.09 14.46
N LYS A 263 -19.18 -11.73 15.22
CA LYS A 263 -19.36 -11.93 16.69
C LYS A 263 -18.81 -10.82 17.59
N ALA A 264 -18.25 -9.74 17.06
CA ALA A 264 -17.68 -8.69 17.89
C ALA A 264 -18.09 -7.29 17.41
N SER A 265 -19.38 -6.94 17.54
CA SER A 265 -19.92 -5.62 17.20
C SER A 265 -19.17 -4.50 17.95
N ILE A 266 -18.79 -4.72 19.21
CA ILE A 266 -18.01 -3.77 20.02
C ILE A 266 -16.61 -3.55 19.42
N LEU A 267 -15.90 -4.60 19.01
CA LEU A 267 -14.57 -4.47 18.38
C LEU A 267 -14.64 -3.76 17.03
N ARG A 268 -15.75 -3.93 16.29
CA ARG A 268 -16.00 -3.19 15.06
C ARG A 268 -16.21 -1.70 15.37
N LEU A 269 -17.03 -1.37 16.37
CA LEU A 269 -17.27 0.00 16.80
C LEU A 269 -15.98 0.68 17.26
N LEU A 270 -15.18 0.02 18.10
CA LEU A 270 -13.87 0.54 18.55
C LEU A 270 -12.91 0.78 17.39
N ARG A 271 -12.90 -0.08 16.36
CA ARG A 271 -12.05 0.11 15.18
C ARG A 271 -12.54 1.22 14.26
N SER A 272 -13.84 1.42 14.16
CA SER A 272 -14.41 2.45 13.27
C SER A 272 -14.38 3.84 13.89
N HIS A 273 -14.58 3.96 15.19
CA HIS A 273 -14.69 5.23 15.92
C HIS A 273 -13.49 5.52 16.84
N GLY A 274 -12.66 4.53 17.11
CA GLY A 274 -11.43 4.69 17.89
C GLY A 274 -10.28 5.31 17.08
N PRO A 275 -9.11 5.50 17.72
CA PRO A 275 -7.92 6.01 17.07
C PRO A 275 -7.58 5.25 15.80
N SER A 276 -7.12 5.95 14.75
CA SER A 276 -6.77 5.34 13.46
C SER A 276 -5.73 4.23 13.59
N SER A 277 -4.84 4.34 14.60
CA SER A 277 -3.83 3.31 14.91
C SER A 277 -4.39 1.92 15.21
N LEU A 278 -5.70 1.80 15.52
CA LEU A 278 -6.37 0.52 15.75
C LEU A 278 -6.79 -0.19 14.46
N ARG A 279 -6.74 0.49 13.32
CA ARG A 279 -7.11 -0.04 12.00
C ARG A 279 -6.08 -1.05 11.50
N ARG A 280 -6.50 -1.92 10.55
CA ARG A 280 -5.74 -3.12 10.18
C ARG A 280 -4.63 -2.91 9.17
N GLY A 281 -4.78 -1.97 8.25
CA GLY A 281 -3.84 -1.72 7.17
C GLY A 281 -3.27 -0.31 7.20
N ILE A 282 -2.09 -0.16 6.64
CA ILE A 282 -1.38 1.10 6.43
C ILE A 282 -1.19 1.26 4.93
N THR A 283 -1.62 2.40 4.39
CA THR A 283 -1.29 2.79 3.01
C THR A 283 -0.54 4.10 3.06
N MET A 284 0.67 4.09 2.53
CA MET A 284 1.56 5.24 2.49
C MET A 284 1.81 5.68 1.05
N ILE A 285 1.70 6.97 0.80
CA ILE A 285 2.03 7.60 -0.47
C ILE A 285 3.34 8.33 -0.31
N LEU A 286 4.33 7.91 -1.06
CA LEU A 286 5.68 8.44 -1.06
C LEU A 286 5.94 9.14 -2.39
N ARG A 287 6.62 10.28 -2.36
CA ARG A 287 7.02 11.02 -3.54
C ARG A 287 8.55 11.00 -3.66
N LYS A 288 9.05 10.70 -4.84
CA LYS A 288 10.47 10.93 -5.14
C LYS A 288 10.66 12.42 -5.41
N PRO A 289 11.52 13.13 -4.66
CA PRO A 289 11.84 14.53 -4.95
C PRO A 289 12.33 14.73 -6.39
N VAL A 290 12.16 15.97 -6.88
CA VAL A 290 12.67 16.38 -8.20
C VAL A 290 14.18 16.51 -8.20
#